data_e2df2d3b60f20e82f390731af37446cf
#
_entry.id   e2df2d3b60f20e82f390731af37446cf
#
_cell.length_a   1.000
_cell.length_b   1.000
_cell.length_c   1.000
_cell.angle_alpha   90.00
_cell.angle_beta   90.00
_cell.angle_gamma   90.00
#
_symmetry.space_group_name_H-M   'P 1'
#
loop_
_entity.id
_entity.type
_entity.pdbx_description
1 polymer ?
#
loop_
_entity_poly.entity_id
_entity_poly.type
_entity_poly.pdbx_seq_one_letter_code
_entity_poly.pdbx_strand_id
1 'polypeptide(L)'
;MFVPLLVLRNLFRHKLRTLLTALGIVVAIASFGLLRTVVDAWYAGANASSAARLVTRSSVSLVFPLPLTYAQKIRQVPGVASVSWANWFGGIYISERNFFPQFAIDPQTYLAMYPELVISDAERKAFLVDRQGAIVGRKLADQYGWKVGDTIPLRGTIFPGTWTFNLRGIYDGADKTVDQTTMFFHWNLLNESIKRTYPRRGDQTGVFIVELKDPAQAAEVSETIDATFANSLAETLTETEKAFQLSFVAMTEAILVAIQAVSFVVIVIIMAVMANTMAMTARERYAEYATMKALGFGAAFVAGLIVAES
;
A
#
# COMPACT_ATOMS: atom_id res chain seq x y z
N MET A 1 -25.89 -42.76 9.31
CA MET A 1 -24.63 -42.72 10.10
C MET A 1 -23.49 -43.58 9.49
N PHE A 2 -23.80 -44.50 8.57
CA PHE A 2 -22.83 -45.45 7.99
C PHE A 2 -21.95 -44.82 6.87
N VAL A 3 -22.51 -43.97 6.02
CA VAL A 3 -21.82 -43.39 4.86
C VAL A 3 -20.62 -42.49 5.24
N PRO A 4 -20.72 -41.53 6.18
CA PRO A 4 -19.58 -40.71 6.57
C PRO A 4 -18.43 -41.50 7.20
N LEU A 5 -18.73 -42.55 7.93
CA LEU A 5 -17.71 -43.41 8.52
C LEU A 5 -16.96 -44.25 7.48
N LEU A 6 -17.66 -44.65 6.43
CA LEU A 6 -17.11 -45.37 5.28
C LEU A 6 -16.21 -44.46 4.42
N VAL A 7 -16.64 -43.23 4.17
CA VAL A 7 -15.84 -42.21 3.48
C VAL A 7 -14.55 -41.89 4.27
N LEU A 8 -14.65 -41.64 5.58
CA LEU A 8 -13.49 -41.41 6.44
C LEU A 8 -12.48 -42.57 6.43
N ARG A 9 -12.98 -43.80 6.52
CA ARG A 9 -12.12 -45.01 6.53
C ARG A 9 -11.42 -45.19 5.17
N ASN A 10 -12.08 -44.84 4.08
CA ASN A 10 -11.52 -44.93 2.73
C ASN A 10 -10.51 -43.85 2.44
N LEU A 11 -10.71 -42.59 2.91
CA LEU A 11 -9.75 -41.50 2.84
C LEU A 11 -8.38 -41.89 3.42
N PHE A 12 -8.37 -42.67 4.53
CA PHE A 12 -7.13 -43.09 5.18
C PHE A 12 -6.54 -44.39 4.63
N ARG A 13 -7.16 -45.02 3.62
CA ARG A 13 -6.65 -46.25 2.99
C ARG A 13 -5.37 -46.00 2.19
N HIS A 14 -5.25 -44.80 1.54
CA HIS A 14 -4.07 -44.36 0.81
C HIS A 14 -3.49 -43.07 1.42
N LYS A 15 -2.99 -43.17 2.64
CA LYS A 15 -2.53 -42.06 3.50
C LYS A 15 -1.62 -41.05 2.78
N LEU A 16 -0.66 -41.54 1.98
CA LEU A 16 0.27 -40.68 1.27
C LEU A 16 -0.43 -39.83 0.18
N ARG A 17 -1.36 -40.42 -0.59
CA ARG A 17 -2.12 -39.73 -1.62
C ARG A 17 -3.00 -38.64 -0.99
N THR A 18 -3.79 -39.00 0.02
CA THR A 18 -4.68 -38.10 0.73
C THR A 18 -3.89 -36.93 1.35
N LEU A 19 -2.73 -37.23 1.96
CA LEU A 19 -1.86 -36.20 2.52
C LEU A 19 -1.34 -35.24 1.45
N LEU A 20 -0.85 -35.75 0.32
CA LEU A 20 -0.32 -34.94 -0.76
C LEU A 20 -1.41 -34.08 -1.44
N THR A 21 -2.61 -34.63 -1.62
CA THR A 21 -3.75 -33.87 -2.18
C THR A 21 -4.18 -32.77 -1.21
N ALA A 22 -4.34 -33.10 0.07
CA ALA A 22 -4.68 -32.11 1.10
C ALA A 22 -3.60 -31.01 1.21
N LEU A 23 -2.33 -31.39 1.19
CA LEU A 23 -1.22 -30.44 1.20
C LEU A 23 -1.27 -29.52 -0.03
N GLY A 24 -1.53 -30.05 -1.22
CA GLY A 24 -1.68 -29.28 -2.45
C GLY A 24 -2.79 -28.24 -2.34
N ILE A 25 -3.95 -28.62 -1.82
CA ILE A 25 -5.09 -27.72 -1.60
C ILE A 25 -4.73 -26.63 -0.57
N VAL A 26 -4.12 -27.00 0.54
CA VAL A 26 -3.71 -26.04 1.58
C VAL A 26 -2.71 -25.04 1.03
N VAL A 27 -1.71 -25.49 0.27
CA VAL A 27 -0.72 -24.59 -0.36
C VAL A 27 -1.40 -23.65 -1.36
N ALA A 28 -2.36 -24.15 -2.16
CA ALA A 28 -3.09 -23.32 -3.11
C ALA A 28 -3.90 -22.22 -2.42
N ILE A 29 -4.69 -22.60 -1.43
CA ILE A 29 -5.54 -21.65 -0.69
C ILE A 29 -4.66 -20.63 0.04
N ALA A 30 -3.58 -21.08 0.68
CA ALA A 30 -2.64 -20.20 1.37
C ALA A 30 -1.96 -19.22 0.39
N SER A 31 -1.49 -19.69 -0.77
CA SER A 31 -0.87 -18.86 -1.80
C SER A 31 -1.84 -17.83 -2.36
N PHE A 32 -3.06 -18.24 -2.70
CA PHE A 32 -4.11 -17.33 -3.18
C PHE A 32 -4.47 -16.28 -2.12
N GLY A 33 -4.69 -16.71 -0.87
CA GLY A 33 -5.00 -15.81 0.24
C GLY A 33 -3.89 -14.78 0.48
N LEU A 34 -2.63 -15.22 0.43
CA LEU A 34 -1.47 -14.35 0.61
C LEU A 34 -1.37 -13.31 -0.53
N LEU A 35 -1.53 -13.75 -1.78
CA LEU A 35 -1.53 -12.84 -2.94
C LEU A 35 -2.67 -11.83 -2.86
N ARG A 36 -3.87 -12.27 -2.47
CA ARG A 36 -5.02 -11.39 -2.28
C ARG A 36 -4.76 -10.35 -1.19
N THR A 37 -4.17 -10.76 -0.08
CA THR A 37 -3.80 -9.86 1.03
C THR A 37 -2.80 -8.79 0.57
N VAL A 38 -1.82 -9.14 -0.26
CA VAL A 38 -0.86 -8.18 -0.83
C VAL A 38 -1.57 -7.15 -1.69
N VAL A 39 -2.46 -7.60 -2.58
CA VAL A 39 -3.25 -6.70 -3.44
C VAL A 39 -4.12 -5.77 -2.60
N ASP A 40 -4.85 -6.29 -1.62
CA ASP A 40 -5.73 -5.49 -0.76
C ASP A 40 -4.93 -4.47 0.08
N ALA A 41 -3.72 -4.84 0.54
CA ALA A 41 -2.82 -3.93 1.25
C ALA A 41 -2.37 -2.74 0.38
N TRP A 42 -2.18 -2.92 -0.92
CA TRP A 42 -1.82 -1.85 -1.85
C TRP A 42 -2.93 -0.82 -2.03
N TYR A 43 -4.18 -1.28 -2.04
CA TYR A 43 -5.35 -0.39 -2.14
C TYR A 43 -5.75 0.25 -0.80
N ALA A 44 -5.25 -0.28 0.32
CA ALA A 44 -5.65 0.19 1.65
C ALA A 44 -5.31 1.67 1.87
N GLY A 45 -4.11 2.12 1.45
CA GLY A 45 -3.68 3.52 1.53
C GLY A 45 -4.62 4.46 0.76
N ALA A 46 -4.96 4.11 -0.48
CA ALA A 46 -5.86 4.91 -1.29
C ALA A 46 -7.30 4.99 -0.71
N ASN A 47 -7.74 3.93 -0.03
CA ASN A 47 -9.05 3.92 0.62
C ASN A 47 -9.08 4.70 1.94
N ALA A 48 -7.92 4.92 2.57
CA ALA A 48 -7.77 5.74 3.77
C ALA A 48 -7.68 7.25 3.48
N SER A 49 -7.48 7.63 2.21
CA SER A 49 -7.31 9.03 1.80
C SER A 49 -8.55 9.87 2.08
N SER A 50 -8.36 11.11 2.52
CA SER A 50 -9.45 12.05 2.76
C SER A 50 -10.06 12.54 1.44
N ALA A 51 -11.39 12.57 1.39
CA ALA A 51 -12.12 13.19 0.28
C ALA A 51 -11.96 14.73 0.25
N ALA A 52 -11.53 15.32 1.35
CA ALA A 52 -11.37 16.77 1.50
C ALA A 52 -9.95 17.25 1.13
N ARG A 53 -9.07 16.37 0.65
CA ARG A 53 -7.70 16.74 0.27
C ARG A 53 -7.45 16.52 -1.21
N LEU A 54 -6.81 17.52 -1.84
CA LEU A 54 -6.27 17.42 -3.18
C LEU A 54 -4.75 17.42 -3.12
N VAL A 55 -4.14 16.81 -4.14
CA VAL A 55 -2.69 16.86 -4.39
C VAL A 55 -2.47 17.57 -5.73
N THR A 56 -1.74 18.68 -5.68
CA THR A 56 -1.31 19.42 -6.87
C THR A 56 0.17 19.14 -7.12
N ARG A 57 0.48 18.60 -8.29
CA ARG A 57 1.83 18.25 -8.72
C ARG A 57 2.13 18.83 -10.11
N SER A 58 3.36 18.71 -10.58
CA SER A 58 3.66 19.03 -11.97
C SER A 58 2.89 18.11 -12.93
N SER A 59 2.29 18.68 -13.96
CA SER A 59 1.54 17.95 -15.00
C SER A 59 2.42 16.99 -15.79
N VAL A 60 3.71 17.31 -15.90
CA VAL A 60 4.67 16.51 -16.69
C VAL A 60 5.12 15.26 -15.94
N SER A 61 5.54 15.41 -14.69
CA SER A 61 6.02 14.29 -13.85
C SER A 61 6.25 14.75 -12.41
N LEU A 62 6.17 13.82 -11.47
CA LEU A 62 6.50 14.02 -10.04
C LEU A 62 7.98 14.40 -9.80
N VAL A 63 8.86 14.16 -10.76
CA VAL A 63 10.28 14.53 -10.66
C VAL A 63 10.48 16.04 -10.83
N PHE A 64 9.56 16.73 -11.52
CA PHE A 64 9.65 18.17 -11.73
C PHE A 64 9.00 18.90 -10.54
N PRO A 65 9.79 19.76 -9.85
CA PRO A 65 9.26 20.50 -8.72
C PRO A 65 8.41 21.69 -9.18
N LEU A 66 7.56 22.14 -8.30
CA LEU A 66 6.74 23.35 -8.45
C LEU A 66 7.35 24.51 -7.66
N PRO A 67 7.26 25.76 -8.16
CA PRO A 67 7.68 26.94 -7.39
C PRO A 67 6.83 27.10 -6.12
N LEU A 68 7.46 27.33 -4.97
CA LEU A 68 6.76 27.54 -3.70
C LEU A 68 5.78 28.73 -3.73
N THR A 69 6.05 29.71 -4.60
CA THR A 69 5.17 30.88 -4.81
C THR A 69 3.77 30.49 -5.26
N TYR A 70 3.58 29.31 -5.83
CA TYR A 70 2.26 28.81 -6.23
C TYR A 70 1.33 28.60 -5.03
N ALA A 71 1.87 28.32 -3.84
CA ALA A 71 1.08 28.17 -2.62
C ALA A 71 0.17 29.39 -2.35
N GLN A 72 0.67 30.62 -2.62
CA GLN A 72 -0.12 31.83 -2.40
C GLN A 72 -1.30 31.94 -3.37
N LYS A 73 -1.07 31.57 -4.65
CA LYS A 73 -2.13 31.59 -5.67
C LYS A 73 -3.17 30.50 -5.40
N ILE A 74 -2.73 29.31 -5.02
CA ILE A 74 -3.63 28.20 -4.67
C ILE A 74 -4.51 28.57 -3.46
N ARG A 75 -3.96 29.25 -2.43
CA ARG A 75 -4.74 29.73 -1.28
C ARG A 75 -5.85 30.71 -1.64
N GLN A 76 -5.71 31.44 -2.76
CA GLN A 76 -6.70 32.40 -3.22
C GLN A 76 -7.84 31.76 -4.03
N VAL A 77 -7.72 30.51 -4.41
CA VAL A 77 -8.77 29.81 -5.16
C VAL A 77 -9.99 29.60 -4.25
N PRO A 78 -11.19 29.99 -4.70
CA PRO A 78 -12.42 29.73 -3.96
C PRO A 78 -12.56 28.24 -3.63
N GLY A 79 -13.02 27.90 -2.43
CA GLY A 79 -13.16 26.52 -1.99
C GLY A 79 -11.93 25.94 -1.27
N VAL A 80 -10.76 26.57 -1.40
CA VAL A 80 -9.55 26.17 -0.66
C VAL A 80 -9.64 26.62 0.80
N ALA A 81 -9.39 25.72 1.75
CA ALA A 81 -9.34 26.00 3.17
C ALA A 81 -7.88 26.28 3.61
N SER A 82 -6.96 25.42 3.22
CA SER A 82 -5.55 25.48 3.61
C SER A 82 -4.66 24.86 2.54
N VAL A 83 -3.36 25.24 2.54
CA VAL A 83 -2.35 24.70 1.61
C VAL A 83 -1.09 24.37 2.36
N SER A 84 -0.61 23.15 2.19
CA SER A 84 0.68 22.67 2.66
C SER A 84 1.51 22.17 1.49
N TRP A 85 2.74 21.74 1.76
CA TRP A 85 3.62 21.18 0.73
C TRP A 85 4.52 20.09 1.27
N ALA A 86 4.96 19.24 0.35
CA ALA A 86 5.84 18.13 0.65
C ALA A 86 6.81 17.83 -0.48
N ASN A 87 8.01 17.38 -0.11
CA ASN A 87 9.01 16.85 -1.04
C ASN A 87 9.36 15.42 -0.66
N TRP A 88 9.38 14.56 -1.63
CA TRP A 88 10.01 13.25 -1.52
C TRP A 88 11.53 13.41 -1.35
N PHE A 89 12.12 12.71 -0.38
CA PHE A 89 13.54 12.85 -0.08
C PHE A 89 14.41 11.74 -0.67
N GLY A 90 13.98 10.49 -0.57
CA GLY A 90 14.68 9.35 -1.15
C GLY A 90 16.03 9.06 -0.51
N GLY A 91 16.15 9.18 0.81
CA GLY A 91 17.37 8.85 1.55
C GLY A 91 17.52 7.34 1.81
N ILE A 92 18.75 6.90 2.02
CA ILE A 92 19.10 5.53 2.35
C ILE A 92 19.59 5.48 3.80
N TYR A 93 18.98 4.60 4.60
CA TYR A 93 19.38 4.33 5.97
C TYR A 93 20.27 3.09 6.01
N ILE A 94 21.56 3.25 6.36
CA ILE A 94 22.59 2.21 6.48
C ILE A 94 22.81 1.46 5.15
N SER A 95 21.81 0.85 4.56
CA SER A 95 21.88 0.09 3.31
C SER A 95 20.66 0.29 2.43
N GLU A 96 20.77 0.00 1.13
CA GLU A 96 19.70 0.14 0.15
C GLU A 96 18.48 -0.79 0.42
N ARG A 97 18.69 -1.83 1.22
CA ARG A 97 17.62 -2.74 1.66
C ARG A 97 16.70 -2.10 2.69
N ASN A 98 17.18 -1.09 3.40
CA ASN A 98 16.44 -0.39 4.45
C ASN A 98 15.69 0.81 3.83
N PHE A 99 14.79 0.52 2.90
CA PHE A 99 13.97 1.53 2.27
C PHE A 99 12.71 1.81 3.10
N PHE A 100 12.43 3.09 3.29
CA PHE A 100 11.15 3.59 3.81
C PHE A 100 10.87 4.98 3.23
N PRO A 101 9.60 5.39 3.12
CA PRO A 101 9.23 6.71 2.62
C PRO A 101 9.71 7.82 3.53
N GLN A 102 10.28 8.89 2.95
CA GLN A 102 10.69 10.10 3.69
C GLN A 102 10.19 11.32 2.95
N PHE A 103 9.52 12.22 3.68
CA PHE A 103 9.02 13.48 3.15
C PHE A 103 9.50 14.65 3.97
N ALA A 104 10.02 15.66 3.26
CA ALA A 104 10.22 16.99 3.81
C ALA A 104 8.90 17.76 3.71
N ILE A 105 8.33 18.19 4.84
CA ILE A 105 7.00 18.79 4.93
C ILE A 105 7.06 20.20 5.53
N ASP A 106 6.07 21.03 5.26
CA ASP A 106 5.79 22.19 6.12
C ASP A 106 5.16 21.70 7.43
N PRO A 107 5.88 21.71 8.55
CA PRO A 107 5.45 20.97 9.73
C PRO A 107 4.18 21.54 10.37
N GLN A 108 3.93 22.85 10.21
CA GLN A 108 2.77 23.50 10.82
C GLN A 108 1.48 23.16 10.08
N THR A 109 1.45 23.38 8.78
CA THR A 109 0.24 23.19 7.98
C THR A 109 0.00 21.72 7.68
N TYR A 110 1.04 20.93 7.43
CA TYR A 110 0.91 19.52 7.11
C TYR A 110 0.28 18.72 8.26
N LEU A 111 0.84 18.84 9.48
CA LEU A 111 0.30 18.12 10.63
C LEU A 111 -1.11 18.58 11.05
N ALA A 112 -1.52 19.77 10.67
CA ALA A 112 -2.88 20.23 10.89
C ALA A 112 -3.87 19.60 9.92
N MET A 113 -3.44 19.35 8.65
CA MET A 113 -4.25 18.70 7.61
C MET A 113 -4.38 17.19 7.78
N TYR A 114 -3.46 16.55 8.54
CA TYR A 114 -3.42 15.11 8.76
C TYR A 114 -3.67 14.75 10.23
N PRO A 115 -4.89 15.00 10.77
CA PRO A 115 -5.23 14.68 12.16
C PRO A 115 -5.19 13.18 12.45
N GLU A 116 -5.21 12.35 11.41
CA GLU A 116 -5.03 10.90 11.50
C GLU A 116 -3.62 10.47 11.93
N LEU A 117 -2.62 11.36 11.84
CA LEU A 117 -1.28 11.16 12.41
C LEU A 117 -1.31 11.58 13.89
N VAL A 118 -1.60 10.63 14.76
CA VAL A 118 -1.75 10.88 16.20
C VAL A 118 -0.36 10.96 16.83
N ILE A 119 0.00 12.13 17.30
CA ILE A 119 1.25 12.42 17.99
C ILE A 119 0.96 13.20 19.28
N SER A 120 1.71 12.94 20.34
CA SER A 120 1.53 13.69 21.61
C SER A 120 1.87 15.18 21.44
N ASP A 121 1.20 16.04 22.18
CA ASP A 121 1.44 17.49 22.12
C ASP A 121 2.88 17.87 22.46
N ALA A 122 3.51 17.14 23.37
CA ALA A 122 4.91 17.36 23.75
C ALA A 122 5.86 17.04 22.58
N GLU A 123 5.67 15.90 21.92
CA GLU A 123 6.47 15.48 20.76
C GLU A 123 6.21 16.40 19.55
N ARG A 124 4.94 16.75 19.31
CA ARG A 124 4.57 17.70 18.25
C ARG A 124 5.29 19.05 18.46
N LYS A 125 5.27 19.58 19.68
CA LYS A 125 5.97 20.82 20.01
C LYS A 125 7.48 20.69 19.86
N ALA A 126 8.07 19.58 20.31
CA ALA A 126 9.50 19.32 20.15
C ALA A 126 9.89 19.24 18.66
N PHE A 127 9.08 18.60 17.84
CA PHE A 127 9.27 18.55 16.38
C PHE A 127 9.21 19.93 15.76
N LEU A 128 8.19 20.74 16.08
CA LEU A 128 8.01 22.08 15.49
C LEU A 128 9.16 23.05 15.81
N VAL A 129 9.81 22.90 16.95
CA VAL A 129 10.91 23.77 17.40
C VAL A 129 12.26 23.35 16.82
N ASP A 130 12.52 22.05 16.70
CA ASP A 130 13.80 21.54 16.20
C ASP A 130 13.81 21.43 14.67
N ARG A 131 14.56 22.31 13.99
CA ARG A 131 14.68 22.30 12.52
C ARG A 131 15.30 21.02 11.97
N GLN A 132 16.11 20.31 12.75
CA GLN A 132 16.64 18.98 12.40
C GLN A 132 15.74 17.85 12.91
N GLY A 133 14.61 18.21 13.50
CA GLY A 133 13.62 17.26 14.01
C GLY A 133 13.02 16.42 12.90
N ALA A 134 12.74 15.17 13.26
CA ALA A 134 11.96 14.25 12.46
C ALA A 134 10.91 13.57 13.34
N ILE A 135 9.83 13.14 12.72
CA ILE A 135 8.86 12.22 13.30
C ILE A 135 8.76 10.98 12.42
N VAL A 136 8.52 9.84 13.04
CA VAL A 136 8.40 8.55 12.33
C VAL A 136 7.14 7.83 12.78
N GLY A 137 6.60 6.97 11.93
CA GLY A 137 5.50 6.11 12.32
C GLY A 137 5.93 5.00 13.28
N ARG A 138 5.01 4.53 14.12
CA ARG A 138 5.22 3.49 15.13
C ARG A 138 5.86 2.24 14.55
N LYS A 139 5.34 1.72 13.42
CA LYS A 139 5.88 0.52 12.78
C LYS A 139 7.32 0.69 12.34
N LEU A 140 7.69 1.88 11.86
CA LEU A 140 9.05 2.18 11.44
C LEU A 140 9.99 2.26 12.65
N ALA A 141 9.54 2.92 13.73
CA ALA A 141 10.28 3.00 14.98
C ALA A 141 10.55 1.62 15.58
N ASP A 142 9.52 0.76 15.62
CA ASP A 142 9.62 -0.61 16.13
C ASP A 142 10.56 -1.48 15.26
N GLN A 143 10.50 -1.34 13.93
CA GLN A 143 11.33 -2.07 12.98
C GLN A 143 12.83 -1.82 13.20
N TYR A 144 13.21 -0.58 13.50
CA TYR A 144 14.60 -0.20 13.69
C TYR A 144 15.01 -0.02 15.16
N GLY A 145 14.07 -0.20 16.08
CA GLY A 145 14.28 -0.04 17.52
C GLY A 145 14.52 1.41 17.94
N TRP A 146 14.01 2.38 17.16
CA TRP A 146 14.22 3.81 17.42
C TRP A 146 13.38 4.33 18.58
N LYS A 147 13.94 5.26 19.33
CA LYS A 147 13.30 5.95 20.45
C LYS A 147 13.40 7.46 20.27
N VAL A 148 12.45 8.19 20.83
CA VAL A 148 12.50 9.64 20.84
C VAL A 148 13.82 10.11 21.50
N GLY A 149 14.55 10.97 20.80
CA GLY A 149 15.88 11.42 21.17
C GLY A 149 17.02 10.81 20.34
N ASP A 150 16.76 9.71 19.64
CA ASP A 150 17.77 9.08 18.78
C ASP A 150 18.09 9.96 17.56
N THR A 151 19.24 9.69 16.97
CA THR A 151 19.70 10.36 15.77
C THR A 151 19.63 9.39 14.58
N ILE A 152 18.98 9.81 13.50
CA ILE A 152 18.79 9.02 12.29
C ILE A 152 19.67 9.58 11.18
N PRO A 153 20.77 8.92 10.80
CA PRO A 153 21.58 9.33 9.68
C PRO A 153 21.00 8.76 8.36
N LEU A 154 20.82 9.63 7.37
CA LEU A 154 20.42 9.23 6.02
C LEU A 154 21.45 9.70 4.99
N ARG A 155 21.75 8.84 4.03
CA ARG A 155 22.51 9.21 2.84
C ARG A 155 21.51 9.61 1.75
N GLY A 156 21.49 10.90 1.38
CA GLY A 156 20.60 11.41 0.35
C GLY A 156 20.97 10.89 -1.04
N THR A 157 19.98 10.52 -1.84
CA THR A 157 20.14 10.11 -3.25
C THR A 157 19.72 11.23 -4.19
N ILE A 158 18.51 11.74 -4.04
CA ILE A 158 17.97 12.88 -4.81
C ILE A 158 18.63 14.18 -4.37
N PHE A 159 18.87 14.30 -3.06
CA PHE A 159 19.56 15.44 -2.45
C PHE A 159 20.89 14.94 -1.83
N PRO A 160 22.00 14.93 -2.62
CA PRO A 160 23.24 14.31 -2.21
C PRO A 160 23.79 14.86 -0.90
N GLY A 161 24.42 14.01 -0.12
CA GLY A 161 25.04 14.35 1.16
C GLY A 161 24.59 13.44 2.30
N THR A 162 25.24 13.61 3.44
CA THR A 162 24.85 12.93 4.68
C THR A 162 23.97 13.86 5.49
N TRP A 163 22.78 13.38 5.78
CA TRP A 163 21.76 14.10 6.53
C TRP A 163 21.58 13.44 7.88
N THR A 164 21.45 14.23 8.92
CA THR A 164 21.28 13.75 10.28
C THR A 164 20.02 14.38 10.87
N PHE A 165 19.10 13.55 11.36
CA PHE A 165 17.84 13.97 11.90
C PHE A 165 17.72 13.55 13.37
N ASN A 166 17.15 14.40 14.20
CA ASN A 166 16.83 14.11 15.59
C ASN A 166 15.41 13.57 15.66
N LEU A 167 15.20 12.36 16.14
CA LEU A 167 13.86 11.82 16.33
C LEU A 167 13.16 12.54 17.48
N ARG A 168 12.15 13.36 17.17
CA ARG A 168 11.41 14.18 18.13
C ARG A 168 10.04 13.65 18.47
N GLY A 169 9.51 12.73 17.68
CA GLY A 169 8.24 12.11 17.97
C GLY A 169 8.00 10.85 17.18
N ILE A 170 7.13 10.00 17.70
CA ILE A 170 6.66 8.78 17.06
C ILE A 170 5.14 8.87 16.97
N TYR A 171 4.61 8.95 15.74
CA TYR A 171 3.17 9.02 15.55
C TYR A 171 2.55 7.64 15.42
N ASP A 172 1.35 7.51 15.92
CA ASP A 172 0.45 6.39 15.71
C ASP A 172 -0.61 6.75 14.66
N GLY A 173 -1.19 5.76 13.99
CA GLY A 173 -2.36 5.99 13.14
C GLY A 173 -3.63 6.05 13.97
N ALA A 174 -4.55 6.98 13.64
CA ALA A 174 -5.87 7.03 14.25
C ALA A 174 -6.64 5.70 14.06
N ASP A 175 -6.33 4.99 12.98
CA ASP A 175 -6.82 3.64 12.71
C ASP A 175 -5.75 2.79 12.01
N LYS A 176 -6.09 1.53 11.67
CA LYS A 176 -5.15 0.56 11.08
C LYS A 176 -4.81 0.84 9.60
N THR A 177 -5.55 1.72 8.95
CA THR A 177 -5.37 2.05 7.53
C THR A 177 -4.32 3.15 7.32
N VAL A 178 -4.04 3.94 8.38
CA VAL A 178 -3.03 5.00 8.36
C VAL A 178 -1.63 4.38 8.27
N ASP A 179 -0.84 4.88 7.32
CA ASP A 179 0.55 4.42 7.16
C ASP A 179 1.42 4.88 8.34
N GLN A 180 2.09 3.92 8.96
CA GLN A 180 3.00 4.12 10.09
C GLN A 180 4.45 3.74 9.73
N THR A 181 4.77 3.72 8.43
CA THR A 181 6.11 3.37 7.93
C THR A 181 6.85 4.56 7.35
N THR A 182 6.27 5.75 7.41
CA THR A 182 6.80 6.98 6.82
C THR A 182 7.52 7.84 7.86
N MET A 183 8.58 8.52 7.41
CA MET A 183 9.31 9.55 8.16
C MET A 183 9.00 10.92 7.59
N PHE A 184 8.72 11.89 8.45
CA PHE A 184 8.54 13.29 8.10
C PHE A 184 9.60 14.17 8.79
N PHE A 185 10.09 15.17 8.07
CA PHE A 185 11.03 16.15 8.59
C PHE A 185 10.77 17.54 7.97
N HIS A 186 11.48 18.56 8.44
CA HIS A 186 11.23 19.95 8.06
C HIS A 186 11.66 20.26 6.62
N TRP A 187 10.73 20.74 5.80
CA TRP A 187 11.00 21.23 4.45
C TRP A 187 12.01 22.39 4.45
N ASN A 188 11.96 23.26 5.45
CA ASN A 188 12.91 24.37 5.57
C ASN A 188 14.36 23.89 5.69
N LEU A 189 14.62 22.79 6.39
CA LEU A 189 15.96 22.19 6.46
C LEU A 189 16.46 21.77 5.08
N LEU A 190 15.59 21.08 4.33
CA LEU A 190 15.90 20.67 2.95
C LEU A 190 16.15 21.86 2.06
N ASN A 191 15.24 22.83 2.04
CA ASN A 191 15.30 24.02 1.20
C ASN A 191 16.54 24.86 1.45
N GLU A 192 16.88 25.15 2.69
CA GLU A 192 18.08 25.91 3.06
C GLU A 192 19.37 25.18 2.65
N SER A 193 19.39 23.87 2.77
CA SER A 193 20.53 23.06 2.32
C SER A 193 20.68 23.09 0.80
N ILE A 194 19.56 23.00 0.06
CA ILE A 194 19.55 23.11 -1.41
C ILE A 194 20.03 24.49 -1.84
N LYS A 195 19.53 25.57 -1.22
CA LYS A 195 19.94 26.94 -1.53
C LYS A 195 21.44 27.18 -1.39
N ARG A 196 22.06 26.55 -0.40
CA ARG A 196 23.54 26.66 -0.20
C ARG A 196 24.34 26.00 -1.33
N THR A 197 23.86 24.85 -1.82
CA THR A 197 24.59 24.06 -2.82
C THR A 197 24.17 24.41 -4.24
N TYR A 198 22.87 24.64 -4.46
CA TYR A 198 22.24 24.93 -5.75
C TYR A 198 21.22 26.07 -5.63
N PRO A 199 21.63 27.34 -5.55
CA PRO A 199 20.73 28.47 -5.28
C PRO A 199 19.50 28.55 -6.20
N ARG A 200 19.66 28.14 -7.47
CA ARG A 200 18.57 28.15 -8.47
C ARG A 200 17.52 27.06 -8.25
N ARG A 201 17.78 26.10 -7.41
CA ARG A 201 16.86 24.99 -7.04
C ARG A 201 16.14 25.22 -5.70
N GLY A 202 16.40 26.34 -5.04
CA GLY A 202 15.69 26.71 -3.83
C GLY A 202 14.25 27.14 -4.10
N ASP A 203 13.45 27.19 -3.05
CA ASP A 203 12.05 27.60 -3.05
C ASP A 203 11.17 26.80 -4.03
N GLN A 204 11.40 25.50 -4.06
CA GLN A 204 10.66 24.55 -4.88
C GLN A 204 10.13 23.42 -4.01
N THR A 205 8.95 22.90 -4.37
CA THR A 205 8.34 21.74 -3.69
C THR A 205 7.95 20.67 -4.69
N GLY A 206 7.87 19.42 -4.25
CA GLY A 206 7.43 18.32 -5.09
C GLY A 206 5.93 18.36 -5.36
N VAL A 207 5.14 18.57 -4.31
CA VAL A 207 3.68 18.62 -4.38
C VAL A 207 3.13 19.65 -3.39
N PHE A 208 1.95 20.18 -3.70
CA PHE A 208 1.10 20.87 -2.74
C PHE A 208 -0.03 19.95 -2.30
N ILE A 209 -0.33 19.98 -1.01
CA ILE A 209 -1.52 19.37 -0.44
C ILE A 209 -2.52 20.51 -0.18
N VAL A 210 -3.71 20.39 -0.74
CA VAL A 210 -4.75 21.41 -0.69
C VAL A 210 -5.94 20.85 0.07
N GLU A 211 -6.28 21.48 1.17
CA GLU A 211 -7.47 21.15 1.95
C GLU A 211 -8.67 21.94 1.42
N LEU A 212 -9.78 21.26 1.22
CA LEU A 212 -11.02 21.83 0.74
C LEU A 212 -11.94 22.21 1.90
N LYS A 213 -12.70 23.29 1.75
CA LYS A 213 -13.79 23.66 2.64
C LYS A 213 -14.97 22.67 2.51
N ASP A 214 -15.23 22.20 1.30
CA ASP A 214 -16.26 21.25 0.96
C ASP A 214 -15.72 20.20 -0.02
N PRO A 215 -15.68 18.91 0.36
CA PRO A 215 -15.22 17.83 -0.53
C PRO A 215 -16.00 17.72 -1.85
N ALA A 216 -17.26 18.16 -1.89
CA ALA A 216 -18.09 18.12 -3.09
C ALA A 216 -17.53 19.02 -4.21
N GLN A 217 -16.73 20.05 -3.86
CA GLN A 217 -16.13 20.99 -4.82
C GLN A 217 -14.79 20.50 -5.39
N ALA A 218 -14.35 19.27 -5.09
CA ALA A 218 -13.03 18.77 -5.46
C ALA A 218 -12.73 18.92 -6.96
N ALA A 219 -13.65 18.58 -7.83
CA ALA A 219 -13.47 18.70 -9.30
C ALA A 219 -13.32 20.15 -9.74
N GLU A 220 -14.23 21.03 -9.31
CA GLU A 220 -14.22 22.46 -9.67
C GLU A 220 -12.95 23.17 -9.19
N VAL A 221 -12.54 22.91 -7.94
CA VAL A 221 -11.33 23.48 -7.36
C VAL A 221 -10.08 22.97 -8.08
N SER A 222 -10.03 21.68 -8.42
CA SER A 222 -8.93 21.08 -9.18
C SER A 222 -8.76 21.76 -10.54
N GLU A 223 -9.85 21.89 -11.31
CA GLU A 223 -9.85 22.56 -12.62
C GLU A 223 -9.43 24.03 -12.49
N THR A 224 -9.91 24.74 -11.47
CA THR A 224 -9.57 26.14 -11.23
C THR A 224 -8.08 26.32 -10.89
N ILE A 225 -7.51 25.43 -10.08
CA ILE A 225 -6.07 25.44 -9.78
C ILE A 225 -5.29 25.22 -11.07
N ASP A 226 -5.61 24.19 -11.84
CA ASP A 226 -4.87 23.83 -13.05
C ASP A 226 -5.00 24.93 -14.13
N ALA A 227 -6.17 25.53 -14.29
CA ALA A 227 -6.37 26.69 -15.16
C ALA A 227 -5.53 27.91 -14.75
N THR A 228 -5.32 28.13 -13.44
CA THR A 228 -4.48 29.22 -12.92
C THR A 228 -3.03 29.10 -13.36
N PHE A 229 -2.54 27.88 -13.55
CA PHE A 229 -1.16 27.60 -13.94
C PHE A 229 -1.00 27.10 -15.38
N ALA A 230 -2.08 27.07 -16.17
CA ALA A 230 -2.01 26.77 -17.60
C ALA A 230 -1.09 27.74 -18.31
N ASN A 231 -0.27 27.24 -19.23
CA ASN A 231 0.75 27.99 -19.97
C ASN A 231 1.84 28.66 -19.08
N SER A 232 1.98 28.24 -17.82
CA SER A 232 3.08 28.63 -16.96
C SER A 232 4.32 27.78 -17.20
N LEU A 233 5.47 28.18 -16.63
CA LEU A 233 6.71 27.39 -16.73
C LEU A 233 6.61 26.00 -16.00
N ALA A 234 5.68 25.86 -15.11
CA ALA A 234 5.43 24.61 -14.38
C ALA A 234 3.90 24.42 -14.27
N GLU A 235 3.31 23.88 -15.31
CA GLU A 235 1.89 23.53 -15.33
C GLU A 235 1.58 22.48 -14.26
N THR A 236 0.38 22.57 -13.70
CA THR A 236 -0.05 21.69 -12.60
C THR A 236 -1.05 20.65 -13.08
N LEU A 237 -1.09 19.54 -12.37
CA LEU A 237 -2.15 18.54 -12.38
C LEU A 237 -2.62 18.36 -10.94
N THR A 238 -3.88 18.70 -10.72
CA THR A 238 -4.52 18.64 -9.40
C THR A 238 -5.55 17.53 -9.41
N GLU A 239 -5.41 16.60 -8.47
CA GLU A 239 -6.27 15.44 -8.34
C GLU A 239 -6.59 15.17 -6.86
N THR A 240 -7.64 14.41 -6.57
CA THR A 240 -7.90 14.00 -5.18
C THR A 240 -6.76 13.17 -4.64
N GLU A 241 -6.51 13.24 -3.32
CA GLU A 241 -5.46 12.43 -2.68
C GLU A 241 -5.64 10.94 -2.99
N LYS A 242 -6.89 10.48 -3.03
CA LYS A 242 -7.21 9.10 -3.43
C LYS A 242 -6.79 8.79 -4.87
N ALA A 243 -7.10 9.67 -5.83
CA ALA A 243 -6.71 9.47 -7.23
C ALA A 243 -5.18 9.49 -7.38
N PHE A 244 -4.51 10.40 -6.67
CA PHE A 244 -3.05 10.47 -6.64
C PHE A 244 -2.42 9.17 -6.12
N GLN A 245 -2.91 8.62 -5.02
CA GLN A 245 -2.42 7.33 -4.51
C GLN A 245 -2.73 6.16 -5.45
N LEU A 246 -3.92 6.15 -6.07
CA LEU A 246 -4.26 5.14 -7.07
C LEU A 246 -3.37 5.21 -8.31
N SER A 247 -2.84 6.39 -8.67
CA SER A 247 -1.90 6.50 -9.80
C SER A 247 -0.61 5.72 -9.59
N PHE A 248 -0.11 5.60 -8.35
CA PHE A 248 1.03 4.74 -8.02
C PHE A 248 0.67 3.25 -8.11
N VAL A 249 -0.54 2.89 -7.68
CA VAL A 249 -1.03 1.52 -7.82
C VAL A 249 -1.14 1.15 -9.30
N ALA A 250 -1.63 2.06 -10.15
CA ALA A 250 -1.73 1.86 -11.58
C ALA A 250 -0.37 1.66 -12.27
N MET A 251 0.70 2.29 -11.79
CA MET A 251 2.06 2.04 -12.31
C MET A 251 2.51 0.58 -12.13
N THR A 252 1.94 -0.12 -11.17
CA THR A 252 2.23 -1.52 -10.85
C THR A 252 1.13 -2.48 -11.32
N GLU A 253 0.08 -1.96 -11.97
CA GLU A 253 -1.08 -2.73 -12.42
C GLU A 253 -0.68 -3.93 -13.29
N ALA A 254 0.29 -3.76 -14.19
CA ALA A 254 0.80 -4.85 -15.02
C ALA A 254 1.35 -6.03 -14.18
N ILE A 255 2.02 -5.72 -13.06
CA ILE A 255 2.54 -6.72 -12.12
C ILE A 255 1.37 -7.39 -11.38
N LEU A 256 0.38 -6.61 -10.94
CA LEU A 256 -0.81 -7.14 -10.26
C LEU A 256 -1.62 -8.07 -11.17
N VAL A 257 -1.82 -7.67 -12.43
CA VAL A 257 -2.49 -8.50 -13.45
C VAL A 257 -1.72 -9.78 -13.71
N ALA A 258 -0.39 -9.71 -13.82
CA ALA A 258 0.47 -10.89 -13.97
C ALA A 258 0.34 -11.85 -12.77
N ILE A 259 0.36 -11.33 -11.55
CA ILE A 259 0.16 -12.11 -10.32
C ILE A 259 -1.22 -12.78 -10.30
N GLN A 260 -2.28 -12.08 -10.69
CA GLN A 260 -3.63 -12.62 -10.77
C GLN A 260 -3.73 -13.73 -11.83
N ALA A 261 -3.13 -13.53 -13.01
CA ALA A 261 -3.08 -14.53 -14.06
C ALA A 261 -2.35 -15.80 -13.61
N VAL A 262 -1.18 -15.66 -12.98
CA VAL A 262 -0.43 -16.81 -12.41
C VAL A 262 -1.25 -17.53 -11.36
N SER A 263 -1.92 -16.80 -10.46
CA SER A 263 -2.79 -17.38 -9.43
C SER A 263 -3.93 -18.18 -10.03
N PHE A 264 -4.56 -17.66 -11.09
CA PHE A 264 -5.61 -18.37 -11.80
C PHE A 264 -5.10 -19.67 -12.46
N VAL A 265 -3.94 -19.61 -13.13
CA VAL A 265 -3.30 -20.79 -13.74
C VAL A 265 -3.00 -21.86 -12.67
N VAL A 266 -2.47 -21.46 -11.51
CA VAL A 266 -2.20 -22.37 -10.39
C VAL A 266 -3.48 -23.07 -9.93
N ILE A 267 -4.59 -22.34 -9.78
CA ILE A 267 -5.89 -22.92 -9.40
C ILE A 267 -6.34 -23.95 -10.46
N VAL A 268 -6.23 -23.63 -11.74
CA VAL A 268 -6.59 -24.55 -12.85
C VAL A 268 -5.74 -25.80 -12.82
N ILE A 269 -4.42 -25.68 -12.61
CA ILE A 269 -3.52 -26.84 -12.50
C ILE A 269 -3.92 -27.73 -11.32
N ILE A 270 -4.22 -27.14 -10.18
CA ILE A 270 -4.63 -27.90 -9.00
C ILE A 270 -5.95 -28.61 -9.23
N MET A 271 -6.94 -27.95 -9.84
CA MET A 271 -8.20 -28.60 -10.23
C MET A 271 -7.97 -29.76 -11.21
N ALA A 272 -7.07 -29.60 -12.18
CA ALA A 272 -6.74 -30.68 -13.12
C ALA A 272 -6.06 -31.88 -12.42
N VAL A 273 -5.14 -31.61 -11.50
CA VAL A 273 -4.49 -32.66 -10.69
C VAL A 273 -5.51 -33.37 -9.81
N MET A 274 -6.41 -32.63 -9.18
CA MET A 274 -7.51 -33.22 -8.38
C MET A 274 -8.42 -34.10 -9.25
N ALA A 275 -8.86 -33.58 -10.41
CA ALA A 275 -9.71 -34.36 -11.33
C ALA A 275 -9.01 -35.66 -11.80
N ASN A 276 -7.72 -35.60 -12.09
CA ASN A 276 -6.93 -36.79 -12.48
C ASN A 276 -6.83 -37.77 -11.32
N THR A 277 -6.61 -37.28 -10.09
CA THR A 277 -6.56 -38.14 -8.88
C THR A 277 -7.90 -38.80 -8.61
N MET A 278 -9.01 -38.06 -8.78
CA MET A 278 -10.37 -38.60 -8.66
C MET A 278 -10.62 -39.70 -9.70
N ALA A 279 -10.29 -39.45 -10.97
CA ALA A 279 -10.45 -40.42 -12.04
C ALA A 279 -9.64 -41.71 -11.77
N MET A 280 -8.43 -41.58 -11.28
CA MET A 280 -7.58 -42.74 -10.91
C MET A 280 -8.18 -43.52 -9.74
N THR A 281 -8.63 -42.85 -8.69
CA THR A 281 -9.31 -43.47 -7.53
C THR A 281 -10.58 -44.23 -7.97
N ALA A 282 -11.39 -43.61 -8.82
CA ALA A 282 -12.59 -44.24 -9.36
C ALA A 282 -12.26 -45.52 -10.21
N ARG A 283 -11.20 -45.48 -11.00
CA ARG A 283 -10.74 -46.67 -11.79
C ARG A 283 -10.24 -47.79 -10.87
N GLU A 284 -9.46 -47.51 -9.85
CA GLU A 284 -8.94 -48.49 -8.89
C GLU A 284 -10.07 -49.21 -8.15
N ARG A 285 -11.21 -48.57 -7.95
CA ARG A 285 -12.36 -49.11 -7.19
C ARG A 285 -13.53 -49.56 -8.07
N TYR A 286 -13.34 -49.63 -9.37
CA TYR A 286 -14.39 -50.01 -10.31
C TYR A 286 -15.08 -51.35 -9.94
N ALA A 287 -14.31 -52.35 -9.48
CA ALA A 287 -14.86 -53.63 -9.02
C ALA A 287 -15.74 -53.49 -7.76
N GLU A 288 -15.38 -52.64 -6.82
CA GLU A 288 -16.18 -52.34 -5.60
C GLU A 288 -17.51 -51.69 -5.99
N TYR A 289 -17.48 -50.69 -6.91
CA TYR A 289 -18.70 -50.03 -7.41
C TYR A 289 -19.58 -50.97 -8.25
N ALA A 290 -19.01 -51.87 -9.02
CA ALA A 290 -19.76 -52.90 -9.75
C ALA A 290 -20.46 -53.86 -8.80
N THR A 291 -19.83 -54.24 -7.71
CA THR A 291 -20.42 -55.08 -6.65
C THR A 291 -21.59 -54.35 -5.96
N MET A 292 -21.44 -53.08 -5.60
CA MET A 292 -22.50 -52.28 -5.06
C MET A 292 -23.71 -52.16 -5.99
N LYS A 293 -23.45 -51.99 -7.29
CA LYS A 293 -24.50 -51.93 -8.31
C LYS A 293 -25.23 -53.29 -8.48
N ALA A 294 -24.49 -54.39 -8.37
CA ALA A 294 -25.07 -55.75 -8.36
C ALA A 294 -25.95 -56.04 -7.13
N LEU A 295 -25.61 -55.43 -6.00
CA LEU A 295 -26.40 -55.48 -4.74
C LEU A 295 -27.61 -54.53 -4.75
N GLY A 296 -27.88 -53.79 -5.84
CA GLY A 296 -29.06 -52.99 -6.02
C GLY A 296 -28.90 -51.50 -5.60
N PHE A 297 -27.69 -51.03 -5.33
CA PHE A 297 -27.48 -49.62 -5.05
C PHE A 297 -27.65 -48.77 -6.34
N GLY A 298 -28.45 -47.70 -6.24
CA GLY A 298 -28.73 -46.84 -7.39
C GLY A 298 -27.47 -46.05 -7.89
N ALA A 299 -27.46 -45.71 -9.17
CA ALA A 299 -26.34 -45.01 -9.82
C ALA A 299 -26.03 -43.65 -9.13
N ALA A 300 -27.06 -42.93 -8.67
CA ALA A 300 -26.90 -41.67 -7.91
C ALA A 300 -26.17 -41.84 -6.59
N PHE A 301 -26.41 -42.94 -5.89
CA PHE A 301 -25.73 -43.26 -4.62
C PHE A 301 -24.25 -43.54 -4.86
N VAL A 302 -23.92 -44.34 -5.89
CA VAL A 302 -22.54 -44.66 -6.25
C VAL A 302 -21.80 -43.40 -6.69
N ALA A 303 -22.42 -42.55 -7.52
CA ALA A 303 -21.86 -41.25 -7.94
C ALA A 303 -21.62 -40.33 -6.75
N GLY A 304 -22.58 -40.23 -5.83
CA GLY A 304 -22.43 -39.45 -4.57
C GLY A 304 -21.30 -39.97 -3.69
N LEU A 305 -21.10 -41.28 -3.63
CA LEU A 305 -19.98 -41.89 -2.89
C LEU A 305 -18.63 -41.53 -3.52
N ILE A 306 -18.51 -41.59 -4.85
CA ILE A 306 -17.29 -41.20 -5.59
C ILE A 306 -16.95 -39.75 -5.30
N VAL A 307 -17.92 -38.83 -5.39
CA VAL A 307 -17.70 -37.40 -5.14
C VAL A 307 -17.35 -37.13 -3.67
N ALA A 308 -17.94 -37.86 -2.71
CA ALA A 308 -17.67 -37.68 -1.31
C ALA A 308 -16.30 -38.24 -0.87
N GLU A 309 -15.76 -39.19 -1.60
CA GLU A 309 -14.44 -39.80 -1.34
C GLU A 309 -13.30 -39.07 -2.09
N SER A 310 -13.65 -38.26 -3.04
CA SER A 310 -12.71 -37.46 -3.87
C SER A 310 -12.37 -36.13 -3.25
#